data_9e895cbc685c5512f239b4ff8f24ecc4
#
_entry.id   9e895cbc685c5512f239b4ff8f24ecc4
#
_cell.length_a   1.000
_cell.length_b   1.000
_cell.length_c   1.000
_cell.angle_alpha   90.00
_cell.angle_beta   90.00
_cell.angle_gamma   90.00
#
_symmetry.space_group_name_H-M   'P 1'
#
loop_
_entity.id
_entity.type
_entity.pdbx_description
1 polymer ?
#
loop_
_entity_poly.entity_id
_entity_poly.type
_entity_poly.pdbx_seq_one_letter_code
_entity_poly.pdbx_strand_id
1 'polypeptide(L)'
;MTNESPHFRSRVVSTLVAISLSAAGSVSAQTVQLSLSGAQEVPPVATSASGTGSITIGPDQSVSGSVTTAGVDATMAHIHLAAAGQNGPVIVPMNKTADGVWTIPAGAKLNDAQFQSFKDGNLYVNVHSAAFRGGEIRGQLKP
;
A
#
# COMPACT_ATOMS: atom_id res chain seq x y z
N MET A 1 -42.87 69.12 -37.63
CA MET A 1 -41.88 68.22 -38.24
C MET A 1 -40.86 67.88 -37.16
N THR A 2 -41.05 66.80 -36.40
CA THR A 2 -40.21 66.35 -35.31
C THR A 2 -39.61 65.04 -35.73
N ASN A 3 -38.29 65.05 -35.89
CA ASN A 3 -37.50 63.87 -36.28
C ASN A 3 -37.02 63.17 -35.03
N GLU A 4 -37.60 62.01 -34.69
CA GLU A 4 -37.14 61.15 -33.60
C GLU A 4 -36.20 60.05 -34.12
N SER A 5 -34.97 60.08 -33.68
CA SER A 5 -33.99 59.03 -33.96
C SER A 5 -34.12 57.90 -32.97
N PRO A 6 -34.11 56.60 -33.38
CA PRO A 6 -34.16 55.47 -32.45
C PRO A 6 -32.78 55.17 -31.88
N HIS A 7 -32.70 55.21 -30.56
CA HIS A 7 -31.51 54.77 -29.80
C HIS A 7 -31.37 53.24 -29.85
N PHE A 8 -30.35 52.76 -30.55
CA PHE A 8 -29.92 51.35 -30.54
C PHE A 8 -29.16 51.04 -29.26
N ARG A 9 -29.81 50.34 -28.33
CA ARG A 9 -29.16 49.86 -27.10
C ARG A 9 -28.41 48.57 -27.39
N SER A 10 -27.08 48.67 -27.51
CA SER A 10 -26.19 47.51 -27.59
C SER A 10 -26.15 46.78 -26.23
N ARG A 11 -26.65 45.56 -26.21
CA ARG A 11 -26.51 44.67 -25.04
C ARG A 11 -25.18 43.95 -25.14
N VAL A 12 -24.23 44.33 -24.31
CA VAL A 12 -22.98 43.59 -24.11
C VAL A 12 -23.30 42.33 -23.29
N VAL A 13 -23.27 41.18 -23.92
CA VAL A 13 -23.39 39.90 -23.26
C VAL A 13 -21.99 39.51 -22.78
N SER A 14 -21.71 39.70 -21.49
CA SER A 14 -20.47 39.26 -20.87
C SER A 14 -20.56 37.74 -20.60
N THR A 15 -19.88 36.97 -21.44
CA THR A 15 -19.74 35.53 -21.23
C THR A 15 -18.68 35.27 -20.14
N LEU A 16 -19.12 34.91 -18.97
CA LEU A 16 -18.24 34.43 -17.88
C LEU A 16 -17.75 33.02 -18.25
N VAL A 17 -16.49 32.90 -18.65
CA VAL A 17 -15.82 31.60 -18.79
C VAL A 17 -15.40 31.15 -17.39
N ALA A 18 -16.12 30.18 -16.84
CA ALA A 18 -15.72 29.51 -15.60
C ALA A 18 -14.56 28.57 -15.90
N ILE A 19 -13.35 28.93 -15.50
CA ILE A 19 -12.17 28.06 -15.54
C ILE A 19 -12.27 27.12 -14.32
N SER A 20 -12.68 25.89 -14.57
CA SER A 20 -12.66 24.82 -13.56
C SER A 20 -11.21 24.40 -13.35
N LEU A 21 -10.61 24.83 -12.25
CA LEU A 21 -9.30 24.38 -11.82
C LEU A 21 -9.46 22.96 -11.23
N SER A 22 -9.21 21.93 -12.06
CA SER A 22 -9.15 20.55 -11.59
C SER A 22 -7.87 20.41 -10.74
N ALA A 23 -8.01 20.34 -9.42
CA ALA A 23 -6.92 19.96 -8.53
C ALA A 23 -6.58 18.50 -8.81
N ALA A 24 -5.54 18.27 -9.62
CA ALA A 24 -4.93 16.95 -9.72
C ALA A 24 -4.27 16.65 -8.37
N GLY A 25 -4.97 15.88 -7.52
CA GLY A 25 -4.41 15.39 -6.27
C GLY A 25 -3.16 14.55 -6.58
N SER A 26 -1.99 14.98 -6.11
CA SER A 26 -0.77 14.20 -6.23
C SER A 26 -0.94 12.91 -5.42
N VAL A 27 -0.99 11.77 -6.08
CA VAL A 27 -0.94 10.47 -5.42
C VAL A 27 0.51 10.26 -4.97
N SER A 28 0.74 10.29 -3.66
CA SER A 28 2.06 10.09 -3.06
C SER A 28 2.29 8.61 -2.71
N ALA A 29 3.56 8.22 -2.56
CA ALA A 29 3.91 6.92 -2.01
C ALA A 29 3.37 6.78 -0.58
N GLN A 30 2.89 5.59 -0.25
CA GLN A 30 2.29 5.27 1.03
C GLN A 30 3.20 4.32 1.81
N THR A 31 3.64 4.74 2.99
CA THR A 31 4.48 3.93 3.88
C THR A 31 3.66 3.41 5.05
N VAL A 32 3.62 2.09 5.18
CA VAL A 32 2.94 1.38 6.27
C VAL A 32 3.98 0.90 7.26
N GLN A 33 3.82 1.28 8.53
CA GLN A 33 4.59 0.72 9.63
C GLN A 33 4.01 -0.62 10.03
N LEU A 34 4.87 -1.61 10.24
CA LEU A 34 4.49 -2.98 10.56
C LEU A 34 4.93 -3.40 11.95
N SER A 35 4.05 -4.11 12.63
CA SER A 35 4.37 -4.95 13.77
C SER A 35 3.90 -6.37 13.48
N LEU A 36 4.82 -7.34 13.51
CA LEU A 36 4.55 -8.75 13.24
C LEU A 36 4.53 -9.53 14.56
N SER A 37 3.54 -10.40 14.69
CA SER A 37 3.41 -11.28 15.85
C SER A 37 2.76 -12.61 15.47
N GLY A 38 2.98 -13.64 16.28
CA GLY A 38 2.33 -14.94 16.10
C GLY A 38 0.81 -14.89 16.26
N ALA A 39 0.31 -13.95 17.07
CA ALA A 39 -1.13 -13.77 17.28
C ALA A 39 -1.88 -13.35 16.01
N GLN A 40 -1.20 -12.75 15.02
CA GLN A 40 -1.78 -12.34 13.74
C GLN A 40 -1.74 -13.45 12.68
N GLU A 41 -1.03 -14.56 12.93
CA GLU A 41 -1.04 -15.72 12.02
C GLU A 41 -2.39 -16.43 12.00
N VAL A 42 -2.60 -17.23 10.96
CA VAL A 42 -3.84 -18.00 10.77
C VAL A 42 -3.51 -19.47 10.48
N PRO A 43 -3.74 -20.38 11.45
CA PRO A 43 -4.17 -20.12 12.84
C PRO A 43 -3.09 -19.37 13.64
N PRO A 44 -3.47 -18.72 14.76
CA PRO A 44 -2.51 -18.04 15.62
C PRO A 44 -1.40 -18.98 16.12
N VAL A 45 -0.18 -18.47 16.18
CA VAL A 45 1.00 -19.18 16.66
C VAL A 45 1.41 -18.65 18.02
N ALA A 46 1.57 -19.56 18.98
CA ALA A 46 2.12 -19.25 20.29
C ALA A 46 3.65 -19.18 20.19
N THR A 47 4.18 -17.98 20.07
CA THR A 47 5.62 -17.72 19.96
C THR A 47 5.96 -16.39 20.66
N SER A 48 7.19 -16.26 21.14
CA SER A 48 7.76 -14.99 21.61
C SER A 48 8.43 -14.20 20.48
N ALA A 49 8.49 -14.78 19.28
CA ALA A 49 9.02 -14.12 18.10
C ALA A 49 8.24 -12.84 17.76
N SER A 50 8.93 -11.84 17.26
CA SER A 50 8.35 -10.57 16.85
C SER A 50 9.08 -10.00 15.65
N GLY A 51 8.44 -9.04 14.98
CA GLY A 51 9.07 -8.30 13.90
C GLY A 51 8.52 -6.88 13.81
N THR A 52 9.34 -5.99 13.31
CA THR A 52 8.95 -4.59 13.00
C THR A 52 9.55 -4.18 11.67
N GLY A 53 8.94 -3.23 11.02
CA GLY A 53 9.47 -2.73 9.75
C GLY A 53 8.55 -1.74 9.08
N SER A 54 8.89 -1.40 7.85
CA SER A 54 8.05 -0.55 7.02
C SER A 54 8.07 -1.02 5.57
N ILE A 55 6.89 -0.97 4.94
CA ILE A 55 6.72 -1.23 3.51
C ILE A 55 6.16 0.04 2.88
N THR A 56 6.80 0.49 1.82
CA THR A 56 6.36 1.64 1.02
C THR A 56 5.86 1.16 -0.33
N ILE A 57 4.65 1.60 -0.70
CA ILE A 57 4.05 1.34 -2.00
C ILE A 57 3.85 2.65 -2.73
N GLY A 58 4.49 2.77 -3.88
CA GLY A 58 4.44 3.95 -4.73
C GLY A 58 3.16 4.04 -5.56
N PRO A 59 2.83 5.23 -6.08
CA PRO A 59 1.70 5.43 -7.01
C PRO A 59 1.91 4.69 -8.34
N ASP A 60 3.16 4.37 -8.68
CA ASP A 60 3.57 3.54 -9.83
C ASP A 60 3.55 2.03 -9.49
N GLN A 61 2.95 1.65 -8.34
CA GLN A 61 2.85 0.28 -7.83
C GLN A 61 4.20 -0.35 -7.41
N SER A 62 5.27 0.42 -7.38
CA SER A 62 6.55 -0.03 -6.84
C SER A 62 6.44 -0.38 -5.37
N VAL A 63 7.16 -1.42 -4.96
CA VAL A 63 7.20 -1.90 -3.57
C VAL A 63 8.63 -1.84 -3.07
N SER A 64 8.83 -1.28 -1.89
CA SER A 64 10.13 -1.22 -1.21
C SER A 64 9.96 -1.34 0.30
N GLY A 65 11.05 -1.57 1.01
CA GLY A 65 11.05 -1.63 2.45
C GLY A 65 11.68 -2.89 3.01
N SER A 66 11.61 -3.02 4.33
CA SER A 66 12.21 -4.15 5.04
C SER A 66 11.49 -4.42 6.35
N VAL A 67 11.69 -5.62 6.88
CA VAL A 67 11.32 -6.00 8.24
C VAL A 67 12.53 -6.56 8.98
N THR A 68 12.61 -6.26 10.26
CA THR A 68 13.60 -6.82 11.18
C THR A 68 12.87 -7.74 12.16
N THR A 69 13.40 -8.92 12.36
CA THR A 69 12.81 -9.97 13.21
C THR A 69 13.68 -10.24 14.43
N ALA A 70 13.06 -10.66 15.52
CA ALA A 70 13.71 -11.09 16.75
C ALA A 70 13.03 -12.36 17.27
N GLY A 71 13.83 -13.26 17.87
CA GLY A 71 13.33 -14.48 18.49
C GLY A 71 12.81 -15.53 17.51
N VAL A 72 13.13 -15.43 16.23
CA VAL A 72 12.78 -16.40 15.19
C VAL A 72 14.00 -16.82 14.37
N ASP A 73 14.16 -18.11 14.14
CA ASP A 73 15.11 -18.63 13.15
C ASP A 73 14.44 -18.66 11.78
N ALA A 74 14.40 -17.45 11.18
CA ALA A 74 13.63 -17.20 9.96
C ALA A 74 14.29 -17.83 8.74
N THR A 75 13.52 -18.58 7.97
CA THR A 75 13.93 -19.24 6.72
C THR A 75 13.45 -18.52 5.46
N MET A 76 12.30 -17.87 5.53
CA MET A 76 11.68 -17.12 4.43
C MET A 76 10.81 -16.00 4.97
N ALA A 77 10.63 -14.96 4.14
CA ALA A 77 9.66 -13.89 4.38
C ALA A 77 9.02 -13.47 3.05
N HIS A 78 7.74 -13.11 3.10
CA HIS A 78 6.96 -12.74 1.90
C HIS A 78 5.90 -11.69 2.19
N ILE A 79 5.47 -10.99 1.12
CA ILE A 79 4.17 -10.33 1.10
C ILE A 79 3.17 -11.29 0.45
N HIS A 80 2.00 -11.43 1.07
CA HIS A 80 0.88 -12.25 0.63
C HIS A 80 -0.37 -11.41 0.36
N LEU A 81 -1.31 -11.97 -0.39
CA LEU A 81 -2.59 -11.36 -0.72
C LEU A 81 -3.72 -12.09 0.02
N ALA A 82 -4.16 -11.52 1.13
CA ALA A 82 -5.42 -11.87 1.82
C ALA A 82 -5.78 -10.82 2.87
N ALA A 83 -7.06 -10.77 3.23
CA ALA A 83 -7.56 -10.01 4.36
C ALA A 83 -7.03 -10.53 5.70
N ALA A 84 -7.10 -9.72 6.75
CA ALA A 84 -6.82 -10.17 8.11
C ALA A 84 -7.69 -11.39 8.48
N GLY A 85 -7.10 -12.37 9.13
CA GLY A 85 -7.77 -13.62 9.49
C GLY A 85 -7.91 -14.64 8.36
N GLN A 86 -7.29 -14.41 7.20
CA GLN A 86 -7.26 -15.33 6.06
C GLN A 86 -5.84 -15.54 5.55
N ASN A 87 -5.58 -16.72 4.99
CA ASN A 87 -4.33 -17.02 4.29
C ASN A 87 -4.51 -16.86 2.79
N GLY A 88 -3.44 -16.39 2.12
CA GLY A 88 -3.45 -16.20 0.68
C GLY A 88 -2.10 -16.47 0.02
N PRO A 89 -2.03 -16.34 -1.31
CA PRO A 89 -0.82 -16.64 -2.08
C PRO A 89 0.28 -15.61 -1.84
N VAL A 90 1.54 -16.04 -2.01
CA VAL A 90 2.71 -15.16 -2.09
C VAL A 90 2.61 -14.29 -3.34
N ILE A 91 2.85 -12.99 -3.18
CA ILE A 91 2.89 -12.04 -4.29
C ILE A 91 4.24 -11.31 -4.42
N VAL A 92 4.98 -11.14 -3.33
CA VAL A 92 6.34 -10.56 -3.36
C VAL A 92 7.24 -11.33 -2.39
N PRO A 93 8.29 -12.01 -2.87
CA PRO A 93 9.29 -12.61 -2.00
C PRO A 93 10.20 -11.53 -1.41
N MET A 94 10.74 -11.79 -0.22
CA MET A 94 11.73 -10.93 0.43
C MET A 94 13.07 -11.65 0.52
N ASN A 95 14.16 -10.89 0.43
CA ASN A 95 15.53 -11.41 0.52
C ASN A 95 16.09 -11.18 1.92
N LYS A 96 16.76 -12.19 2.48
CA LYS A 96 17.54 -12.01 3.70
C LYS A 96 18.80 -11.21 3.37
N THR A 97 18.92 -9.98 3.88
CA THR A 97 20.04 -9.07 3.61
C THR A 97 21.01 -8.95 4.77
N ALA A 98 20.57 -9.29 5.96
CA ALA A 98 21.39 -9.42 7.16
C ALA A 98 20.74 -10.42 8.13
N ASP A 99 21.38 -10.70 9.25
CA ASP A 99 20.76 -11.54 10.27
C ASP A 99 19.50 -10.86 10.83
N GLY A 100 18.40 -11.60 10.80
CA GLY A 100 17.08 -11.06 11.17
C GLY A 100 16.49 -9.98 10.25
N VAL A 101 17.15 -9.58 9.15
CA VAL A 101 16.68 -8.51 8.26
C VAL A 101 16.24 -9.08 6.91
N TRP A 102 15.00 -8.77 6.54
CA TRP A 102 14.38 -9.16 5.28
C TRP A 102 13.98 -7.92 4.49
N THR A 103 14.42 -7.83 3.24
CA THR A 103 14.25 -6.64 2.39
C THR A 103 13.53 -7.00 1.10
N ILE A 104 12.63 -6.14 0.66
CA ILE A 104 11.99 -6.24 -0.65
C ILE A 104 13.07 -6.09 -1.74
N PRO A 105 13.13 -7.01 -2.72
CA PRO A 105 14.09 -6.89 -3.81
C PRO A 105 13.83 -5.64 -4.66
N ALA A 106 14.90 -5.05 -5.19
CA ALA A 106 14.80 -3.92 -6.10
C ALA A 106 13.94 -4.26 -7.33
N GLY A 107 13.11 -3.33 -7.76
CA GLY A 107 12.23 -3.52 -8.92
C GLY A 107 10.94 -4.29 -8.63
N ALA A 108 10.66 -4.67 -7.38
CA ALA A 108 9.38 -5.28 -7.02
C ALA A 108 8.22 -4.35 -7.32
N LYS A 109 7.15 -4.90 -7.91
CA LYS A 109 5.92 -4.18 -8.26
C LYS A 109 4.69 -5.03 -8.00
N LEU A 110 3.59 -4.36 -7.65
CA LEU A 110 2.25 -4.94 -7.64
C LEU A 110 1.63 -4.79 -9.04
N ASN A 111 0.71 -5.68 -9.40
CA ASN A 111 -0.21 -5.43 -10.50
C ASN A 111 -1.42 -4.60 -10.01
N ASP A 112 -2.30 -4.19 -10.94
CA ASP A 112 -3.45 -3.33 -10.63
C ASP A 112 -4.37 -3.94 -9.56
N ALA A 113 -4.65 -5.25 -9.65
CA ALA A 113 -5.51 -5.96 -8.69
C ALA A 113 -4.86 -6.05 -7.29
N GLN A 114 -3.55 -6.31 -7.24
CA GLN A 114 -2.78 -6.34 -5.99
C GLN A 114 -2.68 -4.95 -5.36
N PHE A 115 -2.50 -3.91 -6.17
CA PHE A 115 -2.48 -2.52 -5.71
C PHE A 115 -3.85 -2.10 -5.15
N GLN A 116 -4.96 -2.51 -5.79
CA GLN A 116 -6.29 -2.31 -5.23
C GLN A 116 -6.44 -3.06 -3.89
N SER A 117 -6.00 -4.32 -3.83
CA SER A 117 -6.01 -5.11 -2.59
C SER A 117 -5.19 -4.47 -1.47
N PHE A 118 -4.06 -3.82 -1.80
CA PHE A 118 -3.31 -3.02 -0.82
C PHE A 118 -4.17 -1.88 -0.26
N LYS A 119 -4.83 -1.10 -1.11
CA LYS A 119 -5.72 0.00 -0.68
C LYS A 119 -6.87 -0.48 0.20
N ASP A 120 -7.33 -1.70 -0.01
CA ASP A 120 -8.37 -2.35 0.79
C ASP A 120 -7.84 -2.99 2.09
N GLY A 121 -6.51 -2.91 2.34
CA GLY A 121 -5.88 -3.51 3.52
C GLY A 121 -5.75 -5.04 3.46
N ASN A 122 -5.78 -5.62 2.26
CA ASN A 122 -5.79 -7.06 2.00
C ASN A 122 -4.40 -7.60 1.56
N LEU A 123 -3.33 -7.01 2.05
CA LEU A 123 -1.98 -7.59 1.97
C LEU A 123 -1.42 -7.81 3.37
N TYR A 124 -0.52 -8.77 3.52
CA TYR A 124 0.20 -8.99 4.77
C TYR A 124 1.63 -9.46 4.52
N VAL A 125 2.52 -9.14 5.45
CA VAL A 125 3.86 -9.74 5.52
C VAL A 125 3.80 -10.88 6.50
N ASN A 126 4.41 -12.02 6.18
CA ASN A 126 4.74 -13.02 7.18
C ASN A 126 6.17 -13.56 7.03
N VAL A 127 6.67 -14.10 8.14
CA VAL A 127 7.99 -14.68 8.26
C VAL A 127 7.84 -16.12 8.72
N HIS A 128 8.51 -17.00 8.02
CA HIS A 128 8.45 -18.45 8.23
C HIS A 128 9.70 -18.95 8.95
N SER A 129 9.55 -20.01 9.70
CA SER A 129 10.65 -20.79 10.27
C SER A 129 10.53 -22.27 9.95
N ALA A 130 11.55 -23.06 10.26
CA ALA A 130 11.49 -24.51 10.11
C ALA A 130 10.38 -25.14 10.98
N ALA A 131 10.13 -24.58 12.17
CA ALA A 131 9.08 -25.01 13.07
C ALA A 131 7.67 -24.62 12.60
N PHE A 132 7.54 -23.46 11.92
CA PHE A 132 6.28 -22.90 11.44
C PHE A 132 6.38 -22.57 9.96
N ARG A 133 6.28 -23.59 9.13
CA ARG A 133 6.42 -23.46 7.66
C ARG A 133 5.30 -22.66 7.01
N GLY A 134 4.14 -22.58 7.64
CA GLY A 134 3.01 -21.73 7.18
C GLY A 134 3.13 -20.26 7.57
N GLY A 135 4.08 -19.93 8.44
CA GLY A 135 4.33 -18.61 9.02
C GLY A 135 4.40 -18.67 10.54
N GLU A 136 5.35 -17.96 11.13
CA GLU A 136 5.52 -17.87 12.59
C GLU A 136 5.04 -16.53 13.12
N ILE A 137 5.29 -15.44 12.38
CA ILE A 137 4.84 -14.09 12.71
C ILE A 137 4.31 -13.39 11.48
N ARG A 138 3.24 -12.62 11.65
CA ARG A 138 2.52 -11.93 10.58
C ARG A 138 2.17 -10.49 10.99
N GLY A 139 2.16 -9.59 10.02
CA GLY A 139 1.65 -8.22 10.16
C GLY A 139 0.83 -7.81 8.94
N GLN A 140 -0.39 -7.31 9.14
CA GLN A 140 -1.25 -6.86 8.07
C GLN A 140 -0.79 -5.48 7.55
N LEU A 141 -0.70 -5.32 6.23
CA LEU A 141 -0.45 -4.04 5.55
C LEU A 141 -1.76 -3.25 5.47
N LYS A 142 -1.92 -2.28 6.38
CA LYS A 142 -3.08 -1.37 6.40
C LYS A 142 -2.62 0.03 6.04
N PRO A 143 -3.01 0.57 4.87
CA PRO A 143 -2.70 1.94 4.44
C PRO A 143 -3.27 2.99 5.37
#